data_513451159d228ffd5e00eaca927ec896
#
_entry.id   513451159d228ffd5e00eaca927ec896
#
_cell.length_a   1.000
_cell.length_b   1.000
_cell.length_c   1.000
_cell.angle_alpha   90.00
_cell.angle_beta   90.00
_cell.angle_gamma   90.00
#
_symmetry.space_group_name_H-M   'P 1'
#
loop_
_entity.id
_entity.type
_entity.pdbx_description
1 polymer ?
#
loop_
_entity_poly.entity_id
_entity_poly.type
_entity_poly.pdbx_seq_one_letter_code
_entity_poly.pdbx_strand_id
1 'polypeptide(L)'
;MIDIKFLRENPDVVKQNIKNKFQDSKLPLVDEVIALDEELRQNKKRADDLRANRNKLSKSIGALMGQKKFEEAEATKKLVAEQAAELAKCEEKETELEEKVKNIMMVIPNIIDPTVPIGKDDSENVEVQKYGEPVTPAFEIPYHTDIMEKFAGIDLDAARRVAGNGFYYLMGDIARLHSAVISYARDFMIDRGFTYCIPPYMIRGGVVTGVMSFAEMDAMMYKIEGEDLYLIGTSEHSMIGKFIDQIVPEGELPYTLTSYSPCFRKEKGAHGIEERGVYRIHQFEKQEMIVVCKPEDSPMWFNKLWQNTVDLFRTLDIPVRTLECCSGDLADLKVKSIDVEAWSPRQQKYFEVGSCSNLGDAQARRLKIRVKGEGGTYLAHTLNNTVVAPPRMLIAFLENNLNEDGSVNIPVALRPYMGGTEKLVPKK
;
A
#
# COMPACT_ATOMS: atom_id res chain seq x y z
N MET A 1 -2.94 -0.87 10.94
CA MET A 1 -3.53 -0.62 12.29
C MET A 1 -3.24 -1.82 13.14
N ILE A 2 -2.62 -1.65 14.29
CA ILE A 2 -2.39 -2.73 15.25
C ILE A 2 -3.66 -3.12 16.01
N ASP A 3 -3.63 -4.26 16.71
CA ASP A 3 -4.75 -4.69 17.55
C ASP A 3 -4.84 -3.83 18.82
N ILE A 4 -6.03 -3.30 19.15
CA ILE A 4 -6.25 -2.52 20.39
C ILE A 4 -6.02 -3.35 21.63
N LYS A 5 -6.32 -4.65 21.59
CA LYS A 5 -6.06 -5.57 22.71
C LYS A 5 -4.55 -5.74 22.91
N PHE A 6 -3.80 -5.96 21.83
CA PHE A 6 -2.34 -6.02 21.87
C PHE A 6 -1.73 -4.74 22.45
N LEU A 7 -2.19 -3.57 21.98
CA LEU A 7 -1.71 -2.26 22.45
C LEU A 7 -1.96 -2.10 23.97
N ARG A 8 -3.15 -2.46 24.44
CA ARG A 8 -3.54 -2.38 25.84
C ARG A 8 -2.72 -3.32 26.73
N GLU A 9 -2.43 -4.53 26.25
CA GLU A 9 -1.66 -5.54 26.98
C GLU A 9 -0.15 -5.28 26.91
N ASN A 10 0.33 -4.58 25.90
CA ASN A 10 1.75 -4.35 25.63
C ASN A 10 2.08 -2.88 25.30
N PRO A 11 1.66 -1.89 26.11
CA PRO A 11 1.84 -0.47 25.79
C PRO A 11 3.31 -0.09 25.63
N ASP A 12 4.21 -0.66 26.43
CA ASP A 12 5.64 -0.36 26.35
C ASP A 12 6.27 -0.85 25.06
N VAL A 13 5.84 -1.99 24.52
CA VAL A 13 6.28 -2.50 23.20
C VAL A 13 5.87 -1.52 22.11
N VAL A 14 4.62 -1.03 22.15
CA VAL A 14 4.11 -0.06 21.17
C VAL A 14 4.88 1.26 21.27
N LYS A 15 5.12 1.77 22.49
CA LYS A 15 5.91 2.99 22.70
C LYS A 15 7.35 2.83 22.22
N GLN A 16 7.97 1.66 22.47
CA GLN A 16 9.32 1.40 21.97
C GLN A 16 9.35 1.34 20.44
N ASN A 17 8.36 0.71 19.81
CA ASN A 17 8.21 0.69 18.36
C ASN A 17 8.08 2.11 17.76
N ILE A 18 7.28 2.98 18.39
CA ILE A 18 7.16 4.38 17.99
C ILE A 18 8.52 5.11 18.05
N LYS A 19 9.30 4.89 19.12
CA LYS A 19 10.66 5.43 19.25
C LYS A 19 11.59 4.89 18.17
N ASN A 20 11.56 3.58 17.94
CA ASN A 20 12.36 2.94 16.89
C ASN A 20 12.07 3.50 15.49
N LYS A 21 10.83 3.99 15.26
CA LYS A 21 10.42 4.66 14.03
C LYS A 21 10.66 6.17 14.03
N PHE A 22 11.30 6.71 15.07
CA PHE A 22 11.56 8.16 15.22
C PHE A 22 10.30 9.03 15.16
N GLN A 23 9.19 8.53 15.71
CA GLN A 23 7.88 9.19 15.69
C GLN A 23 7.43 9.61 17.10
N ASP A 24 8.31 10.13 17.92
CA ASP A 24 8.10 10.42 19.36
C ASP A 24 6.86 11.28 19.63
N SER A 25 6.46 12.13 18.69
CA SER A 25 5.22 12.92 18.79
C SER A 25 3.95 12.06 18.95
N LYS A 26 4.00 10.78 18.57
CA LYS A 26 2.88 9.85 18.71
C LYS A 26 2.84 9.11 20.05
N LEU A 27 3.87 9.22 20.90
CA LEU A 27 3.93 8.54 22.19
C LEU A 27 2.72 8.82 23.10
N PRO A 28 2.24 10.08 23.25
CA PRO A 28 1.07 10.35 24.08
C PRO A 28 -0.22 9.67 23.62
N LEU A 29 -0.33 9.37 22.31
CA LEU A 29 -1.51 8.73 21.74
C LEU A 29 -1.73 7.30 22.25
N VAL A 30 -0.68 6.63 22.71
CA VAL A 30 -0.77 5.28 23.29
C VAL A 30 -1.56 5.32 24.59
N ASP A 31 -1.25 6.24 25.49
CA ASP A 31 -1.94 6.36 26.77
C ASP A 31 -3.36 6.91 26.58
N GLU A 32 -3.54 7.86 25.67
CA GLU A 32 -4.82 8.45 25.31
C GLU A 32 -5.80 7.37 24.79
N VAL A 33 -5.36 6.53 23.85
CA VAL A 33 -6.24 5.50 23.27
C VAL A 33 -6.58 4.42 24.29
N ILE A 34 -5.68 4.09 25.21
CA ILE A 34 -5.97 3.13 26.31
C ILE A 34 -7.08 3.69 27.21
N ALA A 35 -7.00 4.96 27.59
CA ALA A 35 -8.01 5.60 28.41
C ALA A 35 -9.39 5.66 27.71
N LEU A 36 -9.39 6.03 26.41
CA LEU A 36 -10.62 6.05 25.60
C LEU A 36 -11.22 4.65 25.40
N ASP A 37 -10.39 3.63 25.19
CA ASP A 37 -10.86 2.23 25.08
C ASP A 37 -11.45 1.72 26.40
N GLU A 38 -10.88 2.10 27.53
CA GLU A 38 -11.45 1.78 28.84
C GLU A 38 -12.81 2.43 29.04
N GLU A 39 -12.92 3.72 28.73
CA GLU A 39 -14.18 4.46 28.81
C GLU A 39 -15.24 3.86 27.87
N LEU A 40 -14.84 3.50 26.64
CA LEU A 40 -15.71 2.83 25.67
C LEU A 40 -16.25 1.48 26.20
N ARG A 41 -15.39 0.66 26.78
CA ARG A 41 -15.79 -0.63 27.36
C ARG A 41 -16.73 -0.47 28.54
N GLN A 42 -16.48 0.51 29.41
CA GLN A 42 -17.35 0.83 30.53
C GLN A 42 -18.73 1.32 30.05
N ASN A 43 -18.75 2.20 29.04
CA ASN A 43 -19.98 2.71 28.44
C ASN A 43 -20.78 1.58 27.75
N LYS A 44 -20.13 0.66 27.03
CA LYS A 44 -20.79 -0.52 26.42
C LYS A 44 -21.41 -1.41 27.48
N LYS A 45 -20.70 -1.70 28.56
CA LYS A 45 -21.25 -2.49 29.68
C LYS A 45 -22.49 -1.82 30.26
N ARG A 46 -22.45 -0.50 30.50
CA ARG A 46 -23.60 0.26 31.00
C ARG A 46 -24.80 0.19 30.06
N ALA A 47 -24.55 0.34 28.74
CA ALA A 47 -25.60 0.21 27.73
C ALA A 47 -26.23 -1.18 27.71
N ASP A 48 -25.44 -2.23 27.85
CA ASP A 48 -25.92 -3.61 27.89
C ASP A 48 -26.74 -3.88 29.15
N ASP A 49 -26.29 -3.38 30.31
CA ASP A 49 -27.03 -3.47 31.59
C ASP A 49 -28.39 -2.75 31.49
N LEU A 50 -28.42 -1.55 30.85
CA LEU A 50 -29.66 -0.81 30.61
C LEU A 50 -30.59 -1.56 29.66
N ARG A 51 -30.09 -2.16 28.57
CA ARG A 51 -30.89 -2.98 27.64
C ARG A 51 -31.47 -4.19 28.32
N ALA A 52 -30.69 -4.90 29.14
CA ALA A 52 -31.16 -6.07 29.91
C ALA A 52 -32.24 -5.67 30.90
N ASN A 53 -32.04 -4.59 31.68
CA ASN A 53 -32.99 -4.12 32.67
C ASN A 53 -34.27 -3.60 32.01
N ARG A 54 -34.19 -2.82 30.93
CA ARG A 54 -35.36 -2.37 30.16
C ARG A 54 -36.20 -3.56 29.67
N ASN A 55 -35.57 -4.62 29.17
CA ASN A 55 -36.29 -5.81 28.70
C ASN A 55 -37.02 -6.53 29.87
N LYS A 56 -36.39 -6.58 31.06
CA LYS A 56 -36.99 -7.14 32.27
C LYS A 56 -38.22 -6.33 32.73
N LEU A 57 -38.06 -4.98 32.80
CA LEU A 57 -39.15 -4.10 33.21
C LEU A 57 -40.29 -4.10 32.20
N SER A 58 -40.02 -4.13 30.91
CA SER A 58 -41.06 -4.23 29.89
C SER A 58 -41.89 -5.49 29.98
N LYS A 59 -41.29 -6.62 30.34
CA LYS A 59 -42.03 -7.87 30.64
C LYS A 59 -42.89 -7.76 31.89
N SER A 60 -42.43 -7.07 32.94
CA SER A 60 -43.19 -6.87 34.19
C SER A 60 -44.41 -6.00 34.01
N ILE A 61 -44.42 -5.05 33.10
CA ILE A 61 -45.57 -4.20 32.82
C ILE A 61 -46.78 -5.05 32.38
N GLY A 62 -46.59 -6.04 31.49
CA GLY A 62 -47.64 -6.97 31.06
C GLY A 62 -48.23 -7.76 32.23
N ALA A 63 -47.42 -8.25 33.13
CA ALA A 63 -47.80 -8.98 34.31
C ALA A 63 -48.61 -8.07 35.29
N LEU A 64 -48.15 -6.84 35.55
CA LEU A 64 -48.82 -5.88 36.42
C LEU A 64 -50.19 -5.46 35.85
N MET A 65 -50.27 -5.24 34.55
CA MET A 65 -51.53 -4.94 33.87
C MET A 65 -52.55 -6.10 33.99
N GLY A 66 -52.07 -7.35 33.83
CA GLY A 66 -52.89 -8.56 34.02
C GLY A 66 -53.41 -8.70 35.45
N GLN A 67 -52.64 -8.23 36.43
CA GLN A 67 -53.00 -8.23 37.87
C GLN A 67 -53.86 -6.97 38.25
N LYS A 68 -54.20 -6.09 37.30
CA LYS A 68 -54.93 -4.83 37.53
C LYS A 68 -54.19 -3.82 38.46
N LYS A 69 -52.88 -3.92 38.57
CA LYS A 69 -52.02 -3.01 39.35
C LYS A 69 -51.58 -1.84 38.49
N PHE A 70 -52.54 -0.98 38.18
CA PHE A 70 -52.33 0.09 37.16
C PHE A 70 -51.32 1.17 37.59
N GLU A 71 -51.27 1.54 38.88
CA GLU A 71 -50.33 2.54 39.39
C GLU A 71 -48.89 2.00 39.33
N GLU A 72 -48.64 0.74 39.73
CA GLU A 72 -47.33 0.10 39.62
C GLU A 72 -46.89 -0.06 38.17
N ALA A 73 -47.82 -0.39 37.27
CA ALA A 73 -47.57 -0.48 35.83
C ALA A 73 -47.19 0.89 35.22
N GLU A 74 -47.85 1.97 35.65
CA GLU A 74 -47.54 3.32 35.16
C GLU A 74 -46.17 3.83 35.68
N ALA A 75 -45.85 3.58 36.95
CA ALA A 75 -44.53 3.87 37.49
C ALA A 75 -43.42 3.09 36.77
N THR A 76 -43.67 1.81 36.41
CA THR A 76 -42.74 1.01 35.65
C THR A 76 -42.56 1.51 34.22
N LYS A 77 -43.60 1.97 33.56
CA LYS A 77 -43.52 2.60 32.22
C LYS A 77 -42.65 3.86 32.27
N LYS A 78 -42.81 4.72 33.30
CA LYS A 78 -41.97 5.91 33.48
C LYS A 78 -40.51 5.55 33.62
N LEU A 79 -40.20 4.53 34.45
CA LEU A 79 -38.82 4.03 34.61
C LEU A 79 -38.23 3.48 33.30
N VAL A 80 -39.04 2.75 32.53
CA VAL A 80 -38.62 2.30 31.17
C VAL A 80 -38.30 3.47 30.25
N ALA A 81 -39.10 4.53 30.29
CA ALA A 81 -38.84 5.72 29.49
C ALA A 81 -37.56 6.45 29.90
N GLU A 82 -37.32 6.59 31.23
CA GLU A 82 -36.08 7.18 31.76
C GLU A 82 -34.83 6.35 31.34
N GLN A 83 -34.92 5.01 31.44
CA GLN A 83 -33.82 4.13 31.00
C GLN A 83 -33.62 4.15 29.49
N ALA A 84 -34.68 4.33 28.69
CA ALA A 84 -34.53 4.49 27.23
C ALA A 84 -33.79 5.78 26.89
N ALA A 85 -34.08 6.87 27.58
CA ALA A 85 -33.37 8.15 27.38
C ALA A 85 -31.89 8.06 27.80
N GLU A 86 -31.58 7.32 28.88
CA GLU A 86 -30.19 7.08 29.32
C GLU A 86 -29.47 6.18 28.32
N LEU A 87 -30.11 5.12 27.81
CA LEU A 87 -29.56 4.23 26.81
C LEU A 87 -29.18 5.00 25.53
N ALA A 88 -30.05 5.89 25.06
CA ALA A 88 -29.78 6.72 23.88
C ALA A 88 -28.52 7.59 24.06
N LYS A 89 -28.30 8.15 25.25
CA LYS A 89 -27.06 8.89 25.56
C LYS A 89 -25.83 7.98 25.56
N CYS A 90 -25.96 6.75 26.07
CA CYS A 90 -24.87 5.78 26.04
C CYS A 90 -24.54 5.38 24.59
N GLU A 91 -25.51 5.20 23.70
CA GLU A 91 -25.32 4.86 22.31
C GLU A 91 -24.67 6.01 21.50
N GLU A 92 -25.06 7.25 21.77
CA GLU A 92 -24.40 8.43 21.19
C GLU A 92 -22.94 8.52 21.63
N LYS A 93 -22.68 8.37 22.93
CA LYS A 93 -21.33 8.37 23.50
C LYS A 93 -20.48 7.20 22.99
N GLU A 94 -21.07 6.01 22.79
CA GLU A 94 -20.41 4.86 22.18
C GLU A 94 -19.89 5.20 20.80
N THR A 95 -20.72 5.79 19.95
CA THR A 95 -20.37 6.20 18.59
C THR A 95 -19.21 7.20 18.59
N GLU A 96 -19.27 8.22 19.46
CA GLU A 96 -18.21 9.22 19.61
C GLU A 96 -16.88 8.61 20.06
N LEU A 97 -16.92 7.71 21.05
CA LEU A 97 -15.71 7.04 21.57
C LEU A 97 -15.12 6.07 20.56
N GLU A 98 -15.95 5.32 19.83
CA GLU A 98 -15.49 4.43 18.76
C GLU A 98 -14.75 5.20 17.66
N GLU A 99 -15.28 6.36 17.26
CA GLU A 99 -14.63 7.22 16.27
C GLU A 99 -13.30 7.75 16.78
N LYS A 100 -13.22 8.25 18.01
CA LYS A 100 -11.97 8.75 18.63
C LYS A 100 -10.92 7.64 18.70
N VAL A 101 -11.28 6.47 19.24
CA VAL A 101 -10.38 5.31 19.33
C VAL A 101 -9.89 4.92 17.94
N LYS A 102 -10.78 4.81 16.96
CA LYS A 102 -10.44 4.48 15.59
C LYS A 102 -9.45 5.48 15.00
N ASN A 103 -9.69 6.78 15.13
CA ASN A 103 -8.85 7.81 14.57
C ASN A 103 -7.42 7.76 15.12
N ILE A 104 -7.26 7.55 16.43
CA ILE A 104 -5.94 7.39 17.05
C ILE A 104 -5.28 6.10 16.59
N MET A 105 -6.00 4.98 16.59
CA MET A 105 -5.47 3.70 16.12
C MET A 105 -5.03 3.71 14.65
N MET A 106 -5.64 4.55 13.81
CA MET A 106 -5.25 4.74 12.42
C MET A 106 -3.92 5.48 12.25
N VAL A 107 -3.47 6.21 13.27
CA VAL A 107 -2.23 7.00 13.26
C VAL A 107 -1.08 6.25 13.93
N ILE A 108 -1.35 5.37 14.90
CA ILE A 108 -0.32 4.55 15.54
C ILE A 108 0.28 3.58 14.50
N PRO A 109 1.63 3.58 14.34
CA PRO A 109 2.28 2.73 13.34
C PRO A 109 2.18 1.24 13.68
N ASN A 110 2.25 0.40 12.65
CA ASN A 110 2.35 -1.05 12.82
C ASN A 110 3.65 -1.44 13.53
N ILE A 111 3.65 -2.60 14.19
CA ILE A 111 4.87 -3.14 14.82
C ILE A 111 5.79 -3.65 13.72
N ILE A 112 7.03 -3.14 13.71
CA ILE A 112 8.04 -3.58 12.76
C ILE A 112 8.57 -4.97 13.10
N ASP A 113 9.01 -5.70 12.07
CA ASP A 113 9.68 -6.99 12.25
C ASP A 113 10.98 -6.80 13.07
N PRO A 114 11.30 -7.71 14.01
CA PRO A 114 12.51 -7.60 14.83
C PRO A 114 13.83 -7.56 14.04
N THR A 115 13.82 -8.03 12.79
CA THR A 115 15.00 -8.01 11.91
C THR A 115 15.22 -6.68 11.18
N VAL A 116 14.25 -5.76 11.24
CA VAL A 116 14.36 -4.45 10.59
C VAL A 116 15.48 -3.62 11.23
N PRO A 117 16.44 -3.12 10.45
CA PRO A 117 17.49 -2.27 10.97
C PRO A 117 16.93 -0.97 11.55
N ILE A 118 17.46 -0.53 12.68
CA ILE A 118 17.07 0.74 13.30
C ILE A 118 17.88 1.85 12.65
N GLY A 119 17.18 2.79 12.02
CA GLY A 119 17.76 3.94 11.33
C GLY A 119 16.73 5.04 11.18
N LYS A 120 17.18 6.28 10.98
CA LYS A 120 16.35 7.48 11.01
C LYS A 120 15.62 7.73 9.69
N ASP A 121 16.30 7.52 8.58
CA ASP A 121 15.79 7.82 7.24
C ASP A 121 16.45 6.90 6.18
N ASP A 122 16.10 7.08 4.91
CA ASP A 122 16.54 6.26 3.78
C ASP A 122 18.06 6.18 3.61
N SER A 123 18.83 7.14 4.11
CA SER A 123 20.29 7.12 4.08
C SER A 123 20.92 6.02 4.95
N GLU A 124 20.14 5.46 5.88
CA GLU A 124 20.54 4.38 6.79
C GLU A 124 19.95 3.01 6.38
N ASN A 125 19.36 2.92 5.19
CA ASN A 125 18.93 1.65 4.62
C ASN A 125 20.13 0.74 4.37
N VAL A 126 19.97 -0.57 4.58
CA VAL A 126 21.06 -1.54 4.57
C VAL A 126 21.08 -2.31 3.25
N GLU A 127 22.21 -2.23 2.52
CA GLU A 127 22.41 -3.06 1.33
C GLU A 127 22.50 -4.54 1.71
N VAL A 128 21.61 -5.36 1.13
CA VAL A 128 21.53 -6.80 1.40
C VAL A 128 22.36 -7.56 0.38
N GLN A 129 22.13 -7.31 -0.91
CA GLN A 129 22.82 -8.04 -1.98
C GLN A 129 22.82 -7.26 -3.30
N LYS A 130 23.85 -7.48 -4.11
CA LYS A 130 23.99 -7.04 -5.50
C LYS A 130 23.80 -8.19 -6.47
N TYR A 131 23.21 -7.90 -7.62
CA TYR A 131 22.96 -8.86 -8.69
C TYR A 131 23.40 -8.25 -10.03
N GLY A 132 24.28 -8.94 -10.72
CA GLY A 132 24.95 -8.45 -11.92
C GLY A 132 26.07 -7.46 -11.60
N GLU A 133 26.99 -7.32 -12.55
CA GLU A 133 28.13 -6.41 -12.43
C GLU A 133 27.78 -5.04 -12.97
N PRO A 134 27.87 -3.97 -12.18
CA PRO A 134 27.65 -2.62 -12.65
C PRO A 134 28.76 -2.23 -13.64
N VAL A 135 28.37 -1.87 -14.86
CA VAL A 135 29.28 -1.44 -15.90
C VAL A 135 29.09 0.05 -16.17
N THR A 136 30.20 0.78 -16.24
CA THR A 136 30.21 2.17 -16.71
C THR A 136 30.98 2.19 -18.03
N PRO A 137 30.34 2.52 -19.17
CA PRO A 137 30.99 2.56 -20.46
C PRO A 137 32.02 3.70 -20.52
N ALA A 138 32.95 3.61 -21.47
CA ALA A 138 34.00 4.64 -21.67
C ALA A 138 33.48 5.94 -22.32
N PHE A 139 32.28 5.90 -22.91
CA PHE A 139 31.62 7.06 -23.51
C PHE A 139 30.65 7.72 -22.53
N GLU A 140 30.39 9.00 -22.73
CA GLU A 140 29.43 9.76 -21.91
C GLU A 140 27.99 9.32 -22.21
N ILE A 141 27.23 8.98 -21.17
CA ILE A 141 25.82 8.63 -21.28
C ILE A 141 24.99 9.92 -21.14
N PRO A 142 24.21 10.32 -22.16
CA PRO A 142 23.33 11.48 -22.07
C PRO A 142 22.22 11.28 -21.04
N TYR A 143 21.56 12.37 -20.66
CA TYR A 143 20.37 12.30 -19.83
C TYR A 143 19.26 11.51 -20.55
N HIS A 144 18.44 10.78 -19.80
CA HIS A 144 17.47 9.85 -20.40
C HIS A 144 16.49 10.54 -21.37
N THR A 145 16.10 11.79 -21.13
CA THR A 145 15.26 12.54 -22.08
C THR A 145 16.01 12.86 -23.37
N ASP A 146 17.29 13.18 -23.27
CA ASP A 146 18.11 13.48 -24.47
C ASP A 146 18.29 12.21 -25.31
N ILE A 147 18.39 11.03 -24.68
CA ILE A 147 18.37 9.75 -25.40
C ILE A 147 17.01 9.56 -26.09
N MET A 148 15.90 9.74 -25.36
CA MET A 148 14.55 9.58 -25.93
C MET A 148 14.26 10.57 -27.06
N GLU A 149 14.75 11.81 -26.98
CA GLU A 149 14.60 12.84 -28.01
C GLU A 149 15.30 12.45 -29.34
N LYS A 150 16.46 11.78 -29.28
CA LYS A 150 17.14 11.23 -30.46
C LYS A 150 16.29 10.22 -31.23
N PHE A 151 15.36 9.54 -30.54
CA PHE A 151 14.38 8.64 -31.15
C PHE A 151 13.08 9.34 -31.55
N ALA A 152 12.95 10.66 -31.37
CA ALA A 152 11.69 11.41 -31.42
C ALA A 152 10.62 10.71 -30.53
N GLY A 153 11.06 10.19 -29.38
CA GLY A 153 10.31 9.28 -28.52
C GLY A 153 9.66 9.92 -27.30
N ILE A 154 9.90 11.22 -27.06
CA ILE A 154 9.31 11.96 -25.93
C ILE A 154 8.97 13.39 -26.35
N ASP A 155 7.85 13.94 -25.83
CA ASP A 155 7.48 15.35 -25.96
C ASP A 155 6.96 15.87 -24.62
N LEU A 156 7.84 16.51 -23.86
CA LEU A 156 7.53 17.12 -22.57
C LEU A 156 6.85 18.49 -22.72
N ASP A 157 7.13 19.21 -23.82
CA ASP A 157 6.54 20.53 -24.06
C ASP A 157 5.06 20.43 -24.43
N ALA A 158 4.69 19.45 -25.25
CA ALA A 158 3.29 19.17 -25.52
C ALA A 158 2.56 18.72 -24.23
N ALA A 159 3.18 17.86 -23.42
CA ALA A 159 2.59 17.43 -22.17
C ALA A 159 2.36 18.60 -21.20
N ARG A 160 3.33 19.53 -21.12
CA ARG A 160 3.20 20.75 -20.30
C ARG A 160 2.03 21.63 -20.74
N ARG A 161 1.81 21.78 -22.05
CA ARG A 161 0.67 22.55 -22.57
C ARG A 161 -0.69 21.89 -22.28
N VAL A 162 -0.74 20.56 -22.23
CA VAL A 162 -1.99 19.80 -22.06
C VAL A 162 -2.33 19.56 -20.60
N ALA A 163 -1.34 19.18 -19.77
CA ALA A 163 -1.58 18.68 -18.42
C ALA A 163 -0.71 19.35 -17.33
N GLY A 164 0.28 20.15 -17.72
CA GLY A 164 1.24 20.76 -16.82
C GLY A 164 2.54 19.95 -16.70
N ASN A 165 3.37 20.33 -15.72
CA ASN A 165 4.62 19.61 -15.44
C ASN A 165 4.33 18.24 -14.81
N GLY A 166 5.26 17.29 -14.93
CA GLY A 166 5.12 15.95 -14.37
C GLY A 166 4.25 15.01 -15.20
N PHE A 167 4.03 15.36 -16.48
CA PHE A 167 3.39 14.51 -17.49
C PHE A 167 4.30 14.36 -18.71
N TYR A 168 4.01 13.40 -19.56
CA TYR A 168 4.80 13.11 -20.75
C TYR A 168 3.93 12.61 -21.90
N TYR A 169 4.42 12.79 -23.14
CA TYR A 169 4.04 11.96 -24.27
C TYR A 169 5.21 11.04 -24.59
N LEU A 170 4.99 9.74 -24.68
CA LEU A 170 5.91 8.81 -25.31
C LEU A 170 5.43 8.49 -26.71
N MET A 171 6.38 8.36 -27.64
CA MET A 171 6.08 8.15 -29.05
C MET A 171 7.02 7.14 -29.71
N GLY A 172 6.60 6.60 -30.85
CA GLY A 172 7.41 5.73 -31.69
C GLY A 172 8.02 4.53 -30.96
N ASP A 173 9.31 4.33 -31.16
CA ASP A 173 10.02 3.18 -30.60
C ASP A 173 10.10 3.21 -29.07
N ILE A 174 10.17 4.39 -28.45
CA ILE A 174 10.17 4.53 -26.98
C ILE A 174 8.80 4.13 -26.39
N ALA A 175 7.69 4.56 -27.01
CA ALA A 175 6.36 4.14 -26.58
C ALA A 175 6.15 2.62 -26.77
N ARG A 176 6.67 2.07 -27.87
CA ARG A 176 6.66 0.63 -28.12
C ARG A 176 7.48 -0.13 -27.08
N LEU A 177 8.68 0.35 -26.72
CA LEU A 177 9.53 -0.23 -25.71
C LEU A 177 8.83 -0.21 -24.33
N HIS A 178 8.18 0.90 -23.96
CA HIS A 178 7.37 1.02 -22.74
C HIS A 178 6.29 -0.07 -22.69
N SER A 179 5.51 -0.23 -23.76
CA SER A 179 4.45 -1.25 -23.86
C SER A 179 5.00 -2.67 -23.85
N ALA A 180 6.16 -2.88 -24.48
CA ALA A 180 6.85 -4.18 -24.51
C ALA A 180 7.29 -4.61 -23.11
N VAL A 181 7.87 -3.70 -22.32
CA VAL A 181 8.27 -3.96 -20.93
C VAL A 181 7.09 -4.36 -20.05
N ILE A 182 5.94 -3.67 -20.17
CA ILE A 182 4.71 -4.02 -19.44
C ILE A 182 4.20 -5.39 -19.87
N SER A 183 4.14 -5.66 -21.19
CA SER A 183 3.64 -6.94 -21.70
C SER A 183 4.52 -8.10 -21.25
N TYR A 184 5.84 -7.93 -21.31
CA TYR A 184 6.79 -8.91 -20.81
C TYR A 184 6.63 -9.14 -19.31
N ALA A 185 6.54 -8.08 -18.51
CA ALA A 185 6.38 -8.20 -17.06
C ALA A 185 5.08 -8.90 -16.66
N ARG A 186 3.99 -8.66 -17.39
CA ARG A 186 2.72 -9.37 -17.19
C ARG A 186 2.90 -10.87 -17.42
N ASP A 187 3.45 -11.25 -18.57
CA ASP A 187 3.61 -12.67 -18.95
C ASP A 187 4.61 -13.37 -18.02
N PHE A 188 5.70 -12.69 -17.65
CA PHE A 188 6.66 -13.14 -16.66
C PHE A 188 6.02 -13.49 -15.30
N MET A 189 5.04 -12.72 -14.85
CA MET A 189 4.32 -13.01 -13.61
C MET A 189 3.28 -14.13 -13.77
N ILE A 190 2.61 -14.21 -14.92
CA ILE A 190 1.68 -15.32 -15.23
C ILE A 190 2.45 -16.64 -15.22
N ASP A 191 3.62 -16.70 -15.85
CA ASP A 191 4.48 -17.88 -15.88
C ASP A 191 4.98 -18.32 -14.49
N ARG A 192 5.01 -17.38 -13.52
CA ARG A 192 5.31 -17.63 -12.11
C ARG A 192 4.07 -18.00 -11.26
N GLY A 193 2.92 -18.22 -11.89
CA GLY A 193 1.69 -18.67 -11.23
C GLY A 193 0.85 -17.58 -10.61
N PHE A 194 1.09 -16.29 -10.96
CA PHE A 194 0.22 -15.20 -10.53
C PHE A 194 -0.99 -15.08 -11.46
N THR A 195 -2.15 -14.92 -10.87
CA THR A 195 -3.38 -14.64 -11.62
C THR A 195 -3.39 -13.19 -12.08
N TYR A 196 -3.41 -12.97 -13.40
CA TYR A 196 -3.54 -11.64 -13.96
C TYR A 196 -4.97 -11.11 -13.82
N CYS A 197 -5.11 -9.88 -13.34
CA CYS A 197 -6.39 -9.21 -13.22
C CYS A 197 -6.32 -7.75 -13.69
N ILE A 198 -7.44 -7.22 -14.14
CA ILE A 198 -7.63 -5.80 -14.45
C ILE A 198 -8.61 -5.25 -13.41
N PRO A 199 -8.13 -4.47 -12.43
CA PRO A 199 -8.94 -3.96 -11.34
C PRO A 199 -9.58 -2.62 -11.70
N PRO A 200 -10.55 -2.12 -10.92
CA PRO A 200 -10.99 -0.73 -11.01
C PRO A 200 -9.84 0.26 -10.75
N TYR A 201 -9.77 1.34 -11.55
CA TYR A 201 -8.75 2.39 -11.38
C TYR A 201 -9.22 3.56 -10.52
N MET A 202 -10.47 3.50 -10.05
CA MET A 202 -11.04 4.39 -9.06
C MET A 202 -11.60 3.57 -7.91
N ILE A 203 -11.33 4.00 -6.67
CA ILE A 203 -11.71 3.28 -5.45
C ILE A 203 -12.38 4.22 -4.45
N ARG A 204 -13.25 3.68 -3.60
CA ARG A 204 -13.93 4.43 -2.54
C ARG A 204 -12.98 4.79 -1.40
N GLY A 205 -13.30 5.88 -0.68
CA GLY A 205 -12.52 6.36 0.46
C GLY A 205 -12.31 5.30 1.55
N GLY A 206 -13.28 4.42 1.78
CA GLY A 206 -13.13 3.30 2.72
C GLY A 206 -12.04 2.29 2.32
N VAL A 207 -11.81 2.08 1.02
CA VAL A 207 -10.68 1.27 0.53
C VAL A 207 -9.38 2.03 0.70
N VAL A 208 -9.33 3.32 0.33
CA VAL A 208 -8.12 4.15 0.46
C VAL A 208 -7.61 4.14 1.90
N THR A 209 -8.47 4.43 2.88
CA THR A 209 -8.09 4.43 4.30
C THR A 209 -7.75 3.04 4.85
N GLY A 210 -8.18 1.99 4.14
CA GLY A 210 -7.81 0.61 4.46
C GLY A 210 -6.40 0.23 4.03
N VAL A 211 -5.91 0.79 2.92
CA VAL A 211 -4.63 0.38 2.31
C VAL A 211 -3.46 1.30 2.59
N MET A 212 -3.70 2.54 3.05
CA MET A 212 -2.64 3.51 3.35
C MET A 212 -2.94 4.35 4.59
N SER A 213 -1.94 5.12 5.05
CA SER A 213 -2.12 6.10 6.12
C SER A 213 -2.83 7.36 5.62
N PHE A 214 -3.37 8.17 6.54
CA PHE A 214 -3.97 9.46 6.19
C PHE A 214 -2.96 10.44 5.57
N ALA A 215 -1.71 10.42 6.06
CA ALA A 215 -0.65 11.27 5.53
C ALA A 215 -0.31 10.91 4.08
N GLU A 216 -0.17 9.61 3.78
CA GLU A 216 0.04 9.13 2.41
C GLU A 216 -1.14 9.46 1.50
N MET A 217 -2.39 9.32 2.00
CA MET A 217 -3.59 9.67 1.25
C MET A 217 -3.59 11.13 0.81
N ASP A 218 -3.30 12.08 1.71
CA ASP A 218 -3.26 13.51 1.38
C ASP A 218 -2.13 13.85 0.40
N ALA A 219 -0.97 13.25 0.58
CA ALA A 219 0.21 13.48 -0.26
C ALA A 219 0.07 12.87 -1.67
N MET A 220 -0.64 11.76 -1.80
CA MET A 220 -0.63 10.93 -3.01
C MET A 220 -1.93 10.99 -3.82
N MET A 221 -3.11 10.92 -3.18
CA MET A 221 -4.35 10.55 -3.87
C MET A 221 -5.07 11.73 -4.51
N TYR A 222 -5.44 11.58 -5.79
CA TYR A 222 -6.42 12.46 -6.44
C TYR A 222 -7.84 12.01 -6.09
N LYS A 223 -8.67 12.95 -5.63
CA LYS A 223 -10.09 12.73 -5.35
C LYS A 223 -10.93 13.29 -6.48
N ILE A 224 -11.98 12.57 -6.87
CA ILE A 224 -12.99 13.05 -7.80
C ILE A 224 -13.94 14.00 -7.03
N GLU A 225 -14.12 15.20 -7.55
CA GLU A 225 -14.98 16.20 -6.95
C GLU A 225 -16.45 15.75 -7.01
N GLY A 226 -17.17 15.89 -5.89
CA GLY A 226 -18.58 15.50 -5.78
C GLY A 226 -18.86 14.01 -5.60
N GLU A 227 -17.82 13.16 -5.61
CA GLU A 227 -17.97 11.70 -5.48
C GLU A 227 -17.07 11.12 -4.38
N ASP A 228 -17.47 9.96 -3.82
CA ASP A 228 -16.59 9.15 -2.96
C ASP A 228 -15.72 8.23 -3.81
N LEU A 229 -14.93 8.82 -4.72
CA LEU A 229 -14.00 8.12 -5.59
C LEU A 229 -12.63 8.80 -5.61
N TYR A 230 -11.60 7.98 -5.68
CA TYR A 230 -10.20 8.37 -5.74
C TYR A 230 -9.50 7.60 -6.86
N LEU A 231 -8.66 8.28 -7.64
CA LEU A 231 -7.79 7.63 -8.60
C LEU A 231 -6.71 6.82 -7.86
N ILE A 232 -6.44 5.60 -8.30
CA ILE A 232 -5.42 4.75 -7.65
C ILE A 232 -4.00 5.27 -7.87
N GLY A 233 -3.17 5.21 -6.83
CA GLY A 233 -1.73 5.45 -6.93
C GLY A 233 -0.93 4.18 -7.29
N THR A 234 -1.59 3.02 -7.24
CA THR A 234 -1.08 1.69 -7.58
C THR A 234 -2.26 0.70 -7.65
N SER A 235 -2.15 -0.34 -8.48
CA SER A 235 -3.17 -1.39 -8.54
C SER A 235 -3.26 -2.23 -7.25
N GLU A 236 -2.23 -2.20 -6.38
CA GLU A 236 -2.31 -2.78 -5.04
C GLU A 236 -3.58 -2.37 -4.32
N HIS A 237 -3.91 -1.07 -4.35
CA HIS A 237 -5.07 -0.52 -3.66
C HIS A 237 -6.37 -1.23 -4.04
N SER A 238 -6.60 -1.40 -5.34
CA SER A 238 -7.78 -2.09 -5.85
C SER A 238 -7.71 -3.60 -5.64
N MET A 239 -6.54 -4.21 -5.84
CA MET A 239 -6.39 -5.66 -5.69
C MET A 239 -6.60 -6.12 -4.25
N ILE A 240 -6.06 -5.37 -3.26
CA ILE A 240 -6.32 -5.64 -1.84
C ILE A 240 -7.77 -5.28 -1.50
N GLY A 241 -8.28 -4.16 -2.02
CA GLY A 241 -9.68 -3.75 -1.86
C GLY A 241 -10.71 -4.77 -2.35
N LYS A 242 -10.35 -5.66 -3.29
CA LYS A 242 -11.17 -6.78 -3.73
C LYS A 242 -11.67 -7.66 -2.59
N PHE A 243 -10.92 -7.75 -1.51
CA PHE A 243 -11.20 -8.61 -0.37
C PHE A 243 -11.89 -7.89 0.80
N ILE A 244 -12.30 -6.61 0.64
CA ILE A 244 -12.96 -5.84 1.71
C ILE A 244 -14.20 -6.58 2.26
N ASP A 245 -14.31 -6.66 3.60
CA ASP A 245 -15.37 -7.34 4.35
C ASP A 245 -15.54 -8.85 4.02
N GLN A 246 -14.54 -9.49 3.38
CA GLN A 246 -14.63 -10.89 3.02
C GLN A 246 -14.11 -11.81 4.13
N ILE A 247 -14.71 -12.99 4.22
CA ILE A 247 -14.18 -14.13 4.97
C ILE A 247 -13.81 -15.19 3.94
N VAL A 248 -12.52 -15.35 3.69
CA VAL A 248 -12.00 -16.29 2.68
C VAL A 248 -11.72 -17.65 3.31
N PRO A 249 -11.99 -18.76 2.61
CA PRO A 249 -11.61 -20.08 3.06
C PRO A 249 -10.09 -20.23 3.16
N GLU A 250 -9.56 -20.84 4.21
CA GLU A 250 -8.12 -21.05 4.38
C GLU A 250 -7.50 -21.90 3.26
N GLY A 251 -8.27 -22.87 2.75
CA GLY A 251 -7.82 -23.73 1.64
C GLY A 251 -7.67 -23.04 0.29
N GLU A 252 -8.13 -21.79 0.14
CA GLU A 252 -7.95 -20.99 -1.07
C GLU A 252 -6.69 -20.12 -1.02
N LEU A 253 -6.03 -20.02 0.14
CA LEU A 253 -4.80 -19.26 0.30
C LEU A 253 -3.58 -20.05 -0.23
N PRO A 254 -2.59 -19.35 -0.81
CA PRO A 254 -2.51 -17.90 -0.99
C PRO A 254 -3.24 -17.39 -2.25
N TYR A 255 -3.80 -16.19 -2.19
CA TYR A 255 -4.16 -15.47 -3.42
C TYR A 255 -2.94 -14.71 -3.93
N THR A 256 -2.50 -15.03 -5.14
CA THR A 256 -1.38 -14.38 -5.83
C THR A 256 -1.91 -13.67 -7.06
N LEU A 257 -1.98 -12.34 -7.02
CA LEU A 257 -2.51 -11.53 -8.11
C LEU A 257 -1.44 -10.62 -8.69
N THR A 258 -1.49 -10.43 -10.00
CA THR A 258 -0.68 -9.42 -10.70
C THR A 258 -1.57 -8.56 -11.58
N SER A 259 -1.23 -7.29 -11.73
CA SER A 259 -2.05 -6.34 -12.47
C SER A 259 -1.21 -5.25 -13.11
N TYR A 260 -1.54 -4.92 -14.34
CA TYR A 260 -1.20 -3.66 -14.96
C TYR A 260 -2.22 -2.59 -14.60
N SER A 261 -1.76 -1.40 -14.31
CA SER A 261 -2.63 -0.23 -14.18
C SER A 261 -1.92 1.08 -14.50
N PRO A 262 -2.65 2.12 -14.95
CA PRO A 262 -2.23 3.49 -14.73
C PRO A 262 -2.19 3.78 -13.24
N CYS A 263 -1.29 4.67 -12.84
CA CYS A 263 -1.09 5.13 -11.47
C CYS A 263 -1.09 6.65 -11.48
N PHE A 264 -1.79 7.25 -10.52
CA PHE A 264 -1.94 8.70 -10.40
C PHE A 264 -1.47 9.16 -9.03
N ARG A 265 -0.47 10.05 -8.99
CA ARG A 265 0.10 10.55 -7.74
C ARG A 265 0.27 12.06 -7.77
N LYS A 266 -0.19 12.73 -6.71
CA LYS A 266 0.01 14.18 -6.55
C LYS A 266 1.47 14.56 -6.37
N GLU A 267 2.31 13.64 -5.86
CA GLU A 267 3.74 13.87 -5.52
C GLU A 267 3.93 15.14 -4.65
N LYS A 268 2.97 15.41 -3.76
CA LYS A 268 2.98 16.59 -2.90
C LYS A 268 4.13 16.53 -1.90
N GLY A 269 4.97 17.57 -1.88
CA GLY A 269 6.12 17.65 -0.97
C GLY A 269 7.37 16.91 -1.45
N ALA A 270 7.33 16.29 -2.62
CA ALA A 270 8.51 15.70 -3.22
C ALA A 270 9.37 16.79 -3.87
N HIS A 271 10.53 17.06 -3.28
CA HIS A 271 11.54 17.97 -3.84
C HIS A 271 12.83 17.18 -4.05
N GLY A 272 13.47 17.34 -5.20
CA GLY A 272 14.74 16.64 -5.47
C GLY A 272 15.29 16.92 -6.87
N ILE A 273 16.53 16.49 -7.09
CA ILE A 273 17.40 16.82 -8.23
C ILE A 273 16.87 16.31 -9.58
N GLU A 274 15.88 15.42 -9.62
CA GLU A 274 15.39 14.83 -10.87
C GLU A 274 13.94 15.23 -11.20
N GLU A 275 13.63 16.51 -11.08
CA GLU A 275 12.31 17.05 -11.52
C GLU A 275 12.14 17.04 -13.05
N ARG A 276 13.23 16.99 -13.80
CA ARG A 276 13.21 16.90 -15.27
C ARG A 276 13.07 15.45 -15.72
N GLY A 277 12.23 15.21 -16.72
CA GLY A 277 12.08 13.90 -17.36
C GLY A 277 10.97 13.05 -16.76
N VAL A 278 11.20 11.74 -16.66
CA VAL A 278 10.16 10.76 -16.30
C VAL A 278 10.42 10.05 -14.96
N TYR A 279 11.36 10.53 -14.16
CA TYR A 279 11.71 9.90 -12.88
C TYR A 279 10.60 10.07 -11.82
N ARG A 280 10.04 11.31 -11.73
CA ARG A 280 8.97 11.66 -10.79
C ARG A 280 7.86 12.37 -11.52
N ILE A 281 6.72 11.73 -11.64
CA ILE A 281 5.62 12.13 -12.52
C ILE A 281 4.26 11.85 -11.89
N HIS A 282 3.25 12.62 -12.29
CA HIS A 282 1.89 12.52 -11.75
C HIS A 282 1.08 11.34 -12.31
N GLN A 283 1.42 10.89 -13.50
CA GLN A 283 0.78 9.77 -14.18
C GLN A 283 1.84 8.84 -14.76
N PHE A 284 1.77 7.57 -14.41
CA PHE A 284 2.64 6.53 -14.95
C PHE A 284 1.89 5.19 -14.97
N GLU A 285 2.53 4.18 -15.52
CA GLU A 285 2.00 2.83 -15.60
C GLU A 285 2.86 1.88 -14.79
N LYS A 286 2.24 0.85 -14.23
CA LYS A 286 2.93 -0.11 -13.39
C LYS A 286 2.31 -1.50 -13.52
N GLN A 287 3.17 -2.51 -13.62
CA GLN A 287 2.83 -3.90 -13.31
C GLN A 287 3.13 -4.15 -11.83
N GLU A 288 2.13 -4.56 -11.10
CA GLU A 288 2.18 -4.81 -9.65
C GLU A 288 1.90 -6.28 -9.34
N MET A 289 2.37 -6.76 -8.20
CA MET A 289 2.00 -8.06 -7.65
C MET A 289 1.59 -7.92 -6.19
N ILE A 290 0.57 -8.67 -5.78
CA ILE A 290 0.13 -8.78 -4.40
C ILE A 290 -0.01 -10.23 -3.98
N VAL A 291 0.11 -10.45 -2.67
CA VAL A 291 -0.21 -11.72 -2.03
C VAL A 291 -1.12 -11.48 -0.83
N VAL A 292 -2.17 -12.30 -0.73
CA VAL A 292 -2.98 -12.46 0.48
C VAL A 292 -2.75 -13.86 0.98
N CYS A 293 -2.19 -14.03 2.18
CA CYS A 293 -1.74 -15.32 2.69
C CYS A 293 -1.99 -15.50 4.19
N LYS A 294 -1.65 -16.69 4.69
CA LYS A 294 -1.58 -16.97 6.12
C LYS A 294 -0.44 -16.16 6.77
N PRO A 295 -0.57 -15.79 8.05
CA PRO A 295 0.50 -15.08 8.77
C PRO A 295 1.87 -15.77 8.71
N GLU A 296 1.89 -17.10 8.90
CA GLU A 296 3.12 -17.91 8.88
C GLU A 296 3.82 -17.96 7.52
N ASP A 297 3.07 -17.77 6.43
CA ASP A 297 3.61 -17.83 5.06
C ASP A 297 4.18 -16.49 4.59
N SER A 298 3.88 -15.38 5.31
CA SER A 298 4.24 -14.04 4.84
C SER A 298 5.75 -13.80 4.70
N PRO A 299 6.66 -14.34 5.55
CA PRO A 299 8.09 -14.18 5.34
C PRO A 299 8.60 -14.86 4.06
N MET A 300 8.07 -16.03 3.74
CA MET A 300 8.40 -16.76 2.51
C MET A 300 7.92 -15.99 1.26
N TRP A 301 6.68 -15.47 1.29
CA TRP A 301 6.14 -14.68 0.19
C TRP A 301 6.85 -13.36 0.02
N PHE A 302 7.23 -12.69 1.10
CA PHE A 302 8.05 -11.48 1.05
C PHE A 302 9.33 -11.70 0.24
N ASN A 303 10.06 -12.79 0.54
CA ASN A 303 11.29 -13.13 -0.19
C ASN A 303 11.03 -13.45 -1.67
N LYS A 304 9.96 -14.16 -1.99
CA LYS A 304 9.59 -14.45 -3.40
C LYS A 304 9.22 -13.19 -4.17
N LEU A 305 8.54 -12.23 -3.55
CA LEU A 305 8.07 -11.03 -4.23
C LEU A 305 9.23 -10.16 -4.69
N TRP A 306 10.17 -9.79 -3.81
CA TRP A 306 11.28 -8.95 -4.22
C TRP A 306 12.23 -9.69 -5.18
N GLN A 307 12.38 -11.01 -5.03
CA GLN A 307 13.18 -11.82 -5.96
C GLN A 307 12.61 -11.80 -7.38
N ASN A 308 11.28 -11.79 -7.55
CA ASN A 308 10.65 -11.67 -8.86
C ASN A 308 11.08 -10.39 -9.59
N THR A 309 11.17 -9.27 -8.90
CA THR A 309 11.63 -8.00 -9.49
C THR A 309 13.11 -8.08 -9.86
N VAL A 310 13.95 -8.60 -8.98
CA VAL A 310 15.38 -8.83 -9.26
C VAL A 310 15.55 -9.69 -10.50
N ASP A 311 14.84 -10.81 -10.58
CA ASP A 311 14.93 -11.74 -11.71
C ASP A 311 14.49 -11.07 -13.01
N LEU A 312 13.39 -10.30 -13.01
CA LEU A 312 12.94 -9.57 -14.19
C LEU A 312 14.01 -8.60 -14.69
N PHE A 313 14.58 -7.78 -13.83
CA PHE A 313 15.61 -6.82 -14.23
C PHE A 313 16.87 -7.50 -14.77
N ARG A 314 17.25 -8.64 -14.19
CA ARG A 314 18.39 -9.45 -14.67
C ARG A 314 18.17 -10.02 -16.06
N THR A 315 16.93 -10.42 -16.42
CA THR A 315 16.61 -10.87 -17.79
C THR A 315 16.70 -9.74 -18.81
N LEU A 316 16.75 -8.50 -18.37
CA LEU A 316 16.85 -7.30 -19.20
C LEU A 316 18.26 -6.69 -19.15
N ASP A 317 19.25 -7.47 -18.68
CA ASP A 317 20.66 -7.08 -18.59
C ASP A 317 20.91 -5.83 -17.75
N ILE A 318 20.08 -5.61 -16.72
CA ILE A 318 20.19 -4.45 -15.81
C ILE A 318 20.68 -4.93 -14.45
N PRO A 319 21.87 -4.47 -14.00
CA PRO A 319 22.34 -4.74 -12.64
C PRO A 319 21.45 -4.09 -11.60
N VAL A 320 21.14 -4.82 -10.53
CA VAL A 320 20.32 -4.34 -9.43
C VAL A 320 20.96 -4.65 -8.08
N ARG A 321 20.54 -3.94 -7.05
CA ARG A 321 20.79 -4.28 -5.65
C ARG A 321 19.50 -4.25 -4.85
N THR A 322 19.52 -4.86 -3.68
CA THR A 322 18.42 -4.81 -2.71
C THR A 322 18.86 -4.07 -1.46
N LEU A 323 18.01 -3.16 -0.98
CA LEU A 323 18.18 -2.41 0.26
C LEU A 323 17.06 -2.76 1.23
N GLU A 324 17.40 -3.23 2.43
CA GLU A 324 16.43 -3.35 3.50
C GLU A 324 16.17 -1.98 4.12
N CYS A 325 14.91 -1.54 4.09
CA CYS A 325 14.50 -0.26 4.64
C CYS A 325 14.62 -0.27 6.16
N CYS A 326 15.24 0.78 6.71
CA CYS A 326 15.35 0.95 8.15
C CYS A 326 14.02 1.43 8.76
N SER A 327 13.94 1.38 10.08
CA SER A 327 12.71 1.64 10.84
C SER A 327 12.10 3.02 10.60
N GLY A 328 12.92 4.06 10.40
CA GLY A 328 12.46 5.43 10.16
C GLY A 328 11.96 5.68 8.74
N ASP A 329 12.43 4.87 7.78
CA ASP A 329 11.99 4.93 6.38
C ASP A 329 10.70 4.13 6.12
N LEU A 330 10.36 3.19 7.01
CA LEU A 330 9.13 2.39 6.85
C LEU A 330 7.86 3.24 7.02
N ALA A 331 6.96 3.21 6.03
CA ALA A 331 5.61 3.74 6.16
C ALA A 331 4.85 3.08 7.33
N ASP A 332 3.83 3.76 7.86
CA ASP A 332 3.17 3.36 9.12
C ASP A 332 2.50 1.98 9.09
N LEU A 333 2.06 1.50 7.94
CA LEU A 333 1.42 0.19 7.83
C LEU A 333 2.41 -0.96 7.63
N LYS A 334 3.64 -0.66 7.20
CA LYS A 334 4.63 -1.68 6.85
C LYS A 334 5.25 -2.33 8.09
N VAL A 335 5.35 -3.64 8.06
CA VAL A 335 6.09 -4.46 9.02
C VAL A 335 7.57 -4.57 8.61
N LYS A 336 7.80 -4.73 7.31
CA LYS A 336 9.12 -4.87 6.70
C LYS A 336 9.06 -4.43 5.24
N SER A 337 10.15 -3.84 4.74
CA SER A 337 10.27 -3.46 3.33
C SER A 337 11.68 -3.70 2.80
N ILE A 338 11.76 -4.09 1.53
CA ILE A 338 13.00 -4.15 0.75
C ILE A 338 12.77 -3.38 -0.54
N ASP A 339 13.67 -2.44 -0.83
CA ASP A 339 13.71 -1.76 -2.10
C ASP A 339 14.63 -2.48 -3.08
N VAL A 340 14.23 -2.52 -4.34
CA VAL A 340 15.06 -2.94 -5.45
C VAL A 340 15.52 -1.71 -6.19
N GLU A 341 16.83 -1.56 -6.32
CA GLU A 341 17.45 -0.43 -7.01
C GLU A 341 18.22 -0.90 -8.24
N ALA A 342 18.08 -0.18 -9.35
CA ALA A 342 18.81 -0.43 -10.59
C ALA A 342 20.06 0.44 -10.70
N TRP A 343 21.08 -0.07 -11.35
CA TRP A 343 22.30 0.67 -11.64
C TRP A 343 22.08 1.74 -12.70
N SER A 344 22.52 2.95 -12.42
CA SER A 344 22.64 4.05 -13.38
C SER A 344 24.09 4.23 -13.77
N PRO A 345 24.53 3.80 -14.95
CA PRO A 345 25.91 4.05 -15.43
C PRO A 345 26.22 5.54 -15.57
N ARG A 346 25.23 6.37 -15.90
CA ARG A 346 25.37 7.83 -16.00
C ARG A 346 25.69 8.48 -14.67
N GLN A 347 24.96 8.07 -13.60
CA GLN A 347 25.14 8.64 -12.27
C GLN A 347 26.17 7.90 -11.44
N GLN A 348 26.60 6.72 -11.88
CA GLN A 348 27.48 5.78 -11.15
C GLN A 348 26.93 5.45 -9.75
N LYS A 349 25.60 5.30 -9.66
CA LYS A 349 24.87 4.94 -8.44
C LYS A 349 23.64 4.12 -8.77
N TYR A 350 23.09 3.47 -7.76
CA TYR A 350 21.80 2.79 -7.83
C TYR A 350 20.67 3.77 -7.51
N PHE A 351 19.48 3.52 -8.06
CA PHE A 351 18.25 4.24 -7.75
C PHE A 351 17.04 3.29 -7.70
N GLU A 352 16.06 3.61 -6.88
CA GLU A 352 14.89 2.79 -6.62
C GLU A 352 14.04 2.59 -7.88
N VAL A 353 13.74 1.32 -8.19
CA VAL A 353 12.86 0.88 -9.29
C VAL A 353 11.68 0.05 -8.81
N GLY A 354 11.67 -0.38 -7.56
CA GLY A 354 10.58 -1.11 -6.94
C GLY A 354 10.75 -1.21 -5.44
N SER A 355 9.64 -1.34 -4.73
CA SER A 355 9.60 -1.49 -3.27
C SER A 355 8.67 -2.63 -2.90
N CYS A 356 9.22 -3.65 -2.24
CA CYS A 356 8.49 -4.80 -1.71
C CYS A 356 8.10 -4.55 -0.26
N SER A 357 6.83 -4.77 0.07
CA SER A 357 6.32 -4.51 1.41
C SER A 357 5.56 -5.69 1.99
N ASN A 358 5.85 -6.02 3.24
CA ASN A 358 5.01 -6.84 4.09
C ASN A 358 4.23 -5.92 5.03
N LEU A 359 2.89 -5.96 4.96
CA LEU A 359 2.00 -5.14 5.78
C LEU A 359 1.49 -5.91 7.02
N GLY A 360 1.82 -7.21 7.13
CA GLY A 360 1.22 -8.07 8.14
C GLY A 360 -0.29 -8.06 8.05
N ASP A 361 -0.97 -7.91 9.17
CA ASP A 361 -2.44 -7.85 9.24
C ASP A 361 -3.01 -6.41 9.15
N ALA A 362 -2.18 -5.38 8.95
CA ALA A 362 -2.60 -3.99 9.04
C ALA A 362 -3.72 -3.60 8.07
N GLN A 363 -3.60 -3.98 6.80
CA GLN A 363 -4.62 -3.75 5.80
C GLN A 363 -5.83 -4.66 6.01
N ALA A 364 -5.58 -5.94 6.32
CA ALA A 364 -6.64 -6.90 6.59
C ALA A 364 -7.51 -6.48 7.77
N ARG A 365 -6.93 -5.92 8.83
CA ARG A 365 -7.66 -5.40 9.98
C ARG A 365 -8.53 -4.20 9.62
N ARG A 366 -8.02 -3.27 8.82
CA ARG A 366 -8.76 -2.09 8.37
C ARG A 366 -9.90 -2.44 7.40
N LEU A 367 -9.63 -3.36 6.47
CA LEU A 367 -10.57 -3.81 5.43
C LEU A 367 -11.41 -5.02 5.86
N LYS A 368 -11.20 -5.55 7.08
CA LYS A 368 -11.86 -6.74 7.62
C LYS A 368 -11.70 -7.98 6.73
N ILE A 369 -10.49 -8.21 6.22
CA ILE A 369 -10.15 -9.39 5.44
C ILE A 369 -9.83 -10.53 6.41
N ARG A 370 -10.74 -11.47 6.53
CA ARG A 370 -10.66 -12.58 7.49
C ARG A 370 -10.50 -13.90 6.75
N VAL A 371 -9.86 -14.83 7.42
CA VAL A 371 -9.67 -16.21 6.94
C VAL A 371 -10.45 -17.14 7.87
N LYS A 372 -11.20 -18.07 7.29
CA LYS A 372 -11.89 -19.13 8.05
C LYS A 372 -11.05 -20.38 8.03
N GLY A 373 -10.32 -20.62 9.12
CA GLY A 373 -9.58 -21.85 9.39
C GLY A 373 -10.31 -22.82 10.31
N GLU A 374 -9.73 -23.99 10.53
CA GLU A 374 -10.29 -25.01 11.43
C GLU A 374 -10.40 -24.52 12.89
N GLY A 375 -9.43 -23.73 13.36
CA GLY A 375 -9.37 -23.17 14.71
C GLY A 375 -10.21 -21.90 14.92
N GLY A 376 -10.94 -21.44 13.90
CA GLY A 376 -11.71 -20.20 13.97
C GLY A 376 -11.35 -19.20 12.88
N THR A 377 -11.72 -17.94 13.11
CA THR A 377 -11.48 -16.86 12.14
C THR A 377 -10.29 -16.02 12.60
N TYR A 378 -9.35 -15.74 11.66
CA TYR A 378 -8.19 -14.88 11.88
C TYR A 378 -8.02 -13.89 10.74
N LEU A 379 -7.11 -12.90 10.87
CA LEU A 379 -6.82 -11.93 9.85
C LEU A 379 -5.74 -12.45 8.88
N ALA A 380 -5.92 -12.22 7.58
CA ALA A 380 -4.90 -12.50 6.59
C ALA A 380 -3.70 -11.55 6.73
N HIS A 381 -2.54 -11.96 6.22
CA HIS A 381 -1.45 -11.06 5.91
C HIS A 381 -1.50 -10.61 4.44
N THR A 382 -1.08 -9.37 4.19
CA THR A 382 -1.03 -8.80 2.83
C THR A 382 0.39 -8.32 2.51
N LEU A 383 0.80 -8.58 1.27
CA LEU A 383 2.10 -8.17 0.76
C LEU A 383 1.93 -7.61 -0.65
N ASN A 384 2.83 -6.71 -1.03
CA ASN A 384 2.88 -6.19 -2.39
C ASN A 384 4.32 -5.96 -2.85
N ASN A 385 4.50 -5.90 -4.15
CA ASN A 385 5.75 -5.44 -4.76
C ASN A 385 5.49 -4.95 -6.19
N THR A 386 6.25 -3.96 -6.60
CA THR A 386 6.34 -3.53 -8.00
C THR A 386 7.07 -4.60 -8.81
N VAL A 387 6.42 -5.13 -9.84
CA VAL A 387 7.11 -5.95 -10.85
C VAL A 387 8.00 -5.06 -11.70
N VAL A 388 7.39 -4.03 -12.29
CA VAL A 388 8.07 -2.97 -13.04
C VAL A 388 7.20 -1.72 -13.14
N ALA A 389 7.85 -0.56 -13.03
CA ALA A 389 7.27 0.75 -13.36
C ALA A 389 8.09 1.35 -14.51
N PRO A 390 7.58 1.30 -15.76
CA PRO A 390 8.35 1.65 -16.94
C PRO A 390 9.08 2.99 -16.91
N PRO A 391 8.56 4.08 -16.34
CA PRO A 391 9.29 5.34 -16.35
C PRO A 391 10.69 5.24 -15.74
N ARG A 392 10.81 4.73 -14.53
CA ARG A 392 12.12 4.49 -13.89
C ARG A 392 12.88 3.34 -14.55
N MET A 393 12.15 2.28 -14.93
CA MET A 393 12.71 1.17 -15.68
C MET A 393 13.30 1.63 -17.02
N LEU A 394 12.64 2.52 -17.77
CA LEU A 394 13.15 3.05 -19.03
C LEU A 394 14.45 3.84 -18.85
N ILE A 395 14.60 4.56 -17.74
CA ILE A 395 15.86 5.25 -17.42
C ILE A 395 16.98 4.22 -17.30
N ALA A 396 16.77 3.20 -16.43
CA ALA A 396 17.77 2.15 -16.23
C ALA A 396 18.03 1.37 -17.53
N PHE A 397 16.97 1.04 -18.28
CA PHE A 397 17.07 0.31 -19.53
C PHE A 397 17.90 1.06 -20.58
N LEU A 398 17.57 2.32 -20.83
CA LEU A 398 18.26 3.14 -21.81
C LEU A 398 19.72 3.36 -21.44
N GLU A 399 20.02 3.65 -20.19
CA GLU A 399 21.39 3.87 -19.75
C GLU A 399 22.26 2.61 -19.81
N ASN A 400 21.72 1.42 -19.47
CA ASN A 400 22.47 0.17 -19.46
C ASN A 400 22.59 -0.50 -20.83
N ASN A 401 21.69 -0.19 -21.79
CA ASN A 401 21.68 -0.81 -23.11
C ASN A 401 22.10 0.16 -24.23
N LEU A 402 22.54 1.39 -23.91
CA LEU A 402 23.00 2.36 -24.87
C LEU A 402 24.36 1.98 -25.44
N ASN A 403 24.53 2.14 -26.75
CA ASN A 403 25.81 2.01 -27.45
C ASN A 403 26.40 3.40 -27.77
N GLU A 404 27.70 3.46 -28.06
CA GLU A 404 28.41 4.69 -28.38
C GLU A 404 27.83 5.39 -29.63
N ASP A 405 27.29 4.61 -30.57
CA ASP A 405 26.62 5.15 -31.78
C ASP A 405 25.20 5.69 -31.50
N GLY A 406 24.76 5.71 -30.25
CA GLY A 406 23.45 6.16 -29.82
C GLY A 406 22.32 5.14 -30.01
N SER A 407 22.60 3.98 -30.56
CA SER A 407 21.62 2.89 -30.66
C SER A 407 21.42 2.22 -29.28
N VAL A 408 20.27 1.55 -29.10
CA VAL A 408 19.91 0.88 -27.84
C VAL A 408 19.68 -0.62 -28.13
N ASN A 409 20.41 -1.48 -27.45
CA ASN A 409 20.25 -2.93 -27.58
C ASN A 409 18.92 -3.37 -26.93
N ILE A 410 18.28 -4.37 -27.54
CA ILE A 410 17.10 -5.03 -27.00
C ILE A 410 17.49 -6.42 -26.46
N PRO A 411 17.47 -6.64 -25.15
CA PRO A 411 17.74 -7.94 -24.54
C PRO A 411 16.87 -9.05 -25.12
N VAL A 412 17.41 -10.26 -25.19
CA VAL A 412 16.76 -11.43 -25.81
C VAL A 412 15.34 -11.64 -25.30
N ALA A 413 15.14 -11.52 -23.98
CA ALA A 413 13.84 -11.73 -23.34
C ALA A 413 12.76 -10.75 -23.84
N LEU A 414 13.14 -9.53 -24.27
CA LEU A 414 12.21 -8.49 -24.69
C LEU A 414 11.95 -8.49 -26.21
N ARG A 415 12.82 -9.12 -27.02
CA ARG A 415 12.70 -9.12 -28.50
C ARG A 415 11.34 -9.62 -29.01
N PRO A 416 10.72 -10.69 -28.45
CA PRO A 416 9.38 -11.11 -28.90
C PRO A 416 8.34 -10.00 -28.80
N TYR A 417 8.41 -9.14 -27.80
CA TYR A 417 7.50 -8.02 -27.57
C TYR A 417 7.83 -6.80 -28.42
N MET A 418 9.03 -6.78 -29.02
CA MET A 418 9.52 -5.78 -29.95
C MET A 418 9.50 -6.22 -31.43
N GLY A 419 8.73 -7.30 -31.72
CA GLY A 419 8.62 -7.85 -33.08
C GLY A 419 9.94 -8.41 -33.63
N GLY A 420 10.78 -8.96 -32.76
CA GLY A 420 12.09 -9.51 -33.12
C GLY A 420 13.20 -8.46 -33.27
N THR A 421 12.92 -7.18 -32.98
CA THR A 421 13.92 -6.10 -33.06
C THR A 421 15.04 -6.34 -32.06
N GLU A 422 16.27 -6.34 -32.52
CA GLU A 422 17.47 -6.55 -31.69
C GLU A 422 18.11 -5.25 -31.19
N LYS A 423 17.90 -4.17 -31.94
CA LYS A 423 18.50 -2.86 -31.67
C LYS A 423 17.59 -1.75 -32.16
N LEU A 424 17.36 -0.73 -31.34
CA LEU A 424 16.74 0.52 -31.75
C LEU A 424 17.83 1.45 -32.28
N VAL A 425 17.53 2.13 -33.39
CA VAL A 425 18.44 3.10 -34.02
C VAL A 425 17.82 4.49 -33.97
N PRO A 426 18.57 5.52 -33.54
CA PRO A 426 18.06 6.88 -33.50
C PRO A 426 17.53 7.34 -34.87
N LYS A 427 16.48 8.14 -34.86
CA LYS A 427 15.99 8.78 -36.06
C LYS A 427 16.98 9.89 -36.47
N LYS A 428 17.32 9.94 -37.76
CA LYS A 428 18.18 11.00 -38.30
C LYS A 428 17.50 12.36 -38.26
#